data_c477db42df086c960466e9934510c060
#
_entry.id   c477db42df086c960466e9934510c060
#
_cell.length_a   1.000
_cell.length_b   1.000
_cell.length_c   1.000
_cell.angle_alpha   90.00
_cell.angle_beta   90.00
_cell.angle_gamma   90.00
#
_symmetry.space_group_name_H-M   'P 1'
#
loop_
_entity.id
_entity.type
_entity.pdbx_description
1 polymer ?
#
loop_
_entity_poly.entity_id
_entity_poly.type
_entity_poly.pdbx_seq_one_letter_code
_entity_poly.pdbx_strand_id
1 'polypeptide(L)'
;KKITSGSYKIQETTRDMIFCPNAIKDENVELRIGESSTSVRSLLMIWYWLHFMAQRNQILMIDEPELNLHPKNQRLFSRFIALLVKKGIKVFITTHSDYIIRELNNLILMNHNAAHMEAVKEKNGYESWEDLDPKKVNVYVTKFDHNKKCIQLENVVVDPIKGININSFDDEIIKLNNIQDALLFGE
;
A
#
# COMPACT_ATOMS: atom_id res chain seq x y z
N LYS A 1 -0.26 -4.43 13.15
CA LYS A 1 -0.61 -5.83 13.50
C LYS A 1 -1.18 -6.62 12.30
N LYS A 2 -2.09 -6.04 11.48
CA LYS A 2 -2.69 -6.75 10.33
C LYS A 2 -1.65 -7.07 9.23
N ILE A 3 -0.72 -6.18 8.94
CA ILE A 3 0.26 -6.35 7.84
C ILE A 3 1.36 -7.34 8.23
N THR A 4 1.89 -7.24 9.43
CA THR A 4 3.01 -8.08 9.90
C THR A 4 2.59 -9.40 10.49
N SER A 5 1.29 -9.61 10.74
CA SER A 5 0.76 -10.75 11.50
C SER A 5 1.42 -10.93 12.87
N GLY A 6 1.78 -9.82 13.51
CA GLY A 6 2.44 -9.78 14.80
C GLY A 6 2.59 -8.38 15.36
N SER A 7 3.35 -8.23 16.41
CA SER A 7 3.63 -6.94 17.05
C SER A 7 5.11 -6.79 17.38
N TYR A 8 5.61 -5.58 17.22
CA TYR A 8 6.95 -5.21 17.71
C TYR A 8 6.86 -4.82 19.17
N LYS A 9 7.90 -5.15 19.92
CA LYS A 9 8.10 -4.74 21.31
C LYS A 9 9.54 -4.32 21.53
N ILE A 10 9.77 -3.47 22.50
CA ILE A 10 11.10 -3.15 23.02
C ILE A 10 11.25 -3.94 24.31
N GLN A 11 12.28 -4.76 24.41
CA GLN A 11 12.58 -5.54 25.60
C GLN A 11 13.14 -4.60 26.69
N GLU A 12 12.53 -4.58 27.85
CA GLU A 12 12.86 -3.59 28.90
C GLU A 12 14.30 -3.76 29.44
N THR A 13 14.78 -4.99 29.51
CA THR A 13 16.09 -5.33 30.07
C THR A 13 17.26 -5.02 29.14
N THR A 14 17.17 -5.40 27.88
CA THR A 14 18.26 -5.26 26.89
C THR A 14 18.07 -4.04 25.98
N ARG A 15 16.85 -3.46 25.95
CA ARG A 15 16.42 -2.44 24.99
C ARG A 15 16.44 -2.92 23.54
N ASP A 16 16.53 -4.23 23.30
CA ASP A 16 16.46 -4.80 21.97
C ASP A 16 15.04 -4.76 21.42
N MET A 17 14.94 -4.64 20.11
CA MET A 17 13.66 -4.76 19.43
C MET A 17 13.39 -6.22 19.10
N ILE A 18 12.22 -6.70 19.47
CA ILE A 18 11.75 -8.05 19.24
C ILE A 18 10.42 -8.04 18.48
N PHE A 19 10.15 -9.11 17.78
CA PHE A 19 8.90 -9.34 17.08
C PHE A 19 8.16 -10.53 17.67
N CYS A 20 6.89 -10.33 18.00
CA CYS A 20 6.00 -11.37 18.55
C CYS A 20 4.97 -11.74 17.48
N PRO A 21 5.07 -12.92 16.82
CA PRO A 21 4.11 -13.38 15.84
C PRO A 21 2.74 -13.70 16.49
N ASN A 22 1.64 -13.35 15.81
CA ASN A 22 0.29 -13.67 16.30
C ASN A 22 -0.13 -15.14 16.06
N ALA A 23 0.59 -15.84 15.18
CA ALA A 23 0.21 -17.19 14.73
C ALA A 23 0.42 -18.26 15.81
N ILE A 24 1.24 -17.99 16.80
CA ILE A 24 1.59 -18.95 17.85
C ILE A 24 0.86 -18.50 19.12
N LYS A 25 -0.35 -19.05 19.32
CA LYS A 25 -1.24 -18.62 20.41
C LYS A 25 -0.80 -19.10 21.80
N ASP A 26 -0.04 -20.17 21.89
CA ASP A 26 0.24 -20.89 23.15
C ASP A 26 1.68 -20.74 23.66
N GLU A 27 2.57 -20.12 22.88
CA GLU A 27 3.95 -19.83 23.29
C GLU A 27 4.25 -18.34 23.12
N ASN A 28 4.84 -17.73 24.15
CA ASN A 28 5.41 -16.39 24.07
C ASN A 28 6.67 -16.42 23.18
N VAL A 29 6.48 -16.68 21.87
CA VAL A 29 7.58 -16.69 20.93
C VAL A 29 7.99 -15.25 20.65
N GLU A 30 9.20 -14.94 21.04
CA GLU A 30 9.87 -13.67 20.76
C GLU A 30 11.01 -13.90 19.78
N LEU A 31 10.96 -13.23 18.64
CA LEU A 31 12.00 -13.32 17.62
C LEU A 31 12.83 -12.05 17.65
N ARG A 32 14.14 -12.19 17.59
CA ARG A 32 15.01 -11.04 17.30
C ARG A 32 14.69 -10.52 15.90
N ILE A 33 14.83 -9.23 15.69
CA ILE A 33 14.52 -8.63 14.37
C ILE A 33 15.34 -9.28 13.25
N GLY A 34 16.61 -9.65 13.51
CA GLY A 34 17.44 -10.37 12.54
C GLY A 34 16.92 -11.75 12.13
N GLU A 35 16.16 -12.40 13.00
CA GLU A 35 15.58 -13.75 12.80
C GLU A 35 14.19 -13.68 12.16
N SER A 36 13.60 -12.49 12.08
CA SER A 36 12.27 -12.28 11.52
C SER A 36 12.29 -12.18 9.99
N SER A 37 11.11 -12.30 9.37
CA SER A 37 10.97 -12.20 7.92
C SER A 37 11.39 -10.83 7.38
N THR A 38 11.76 -10.77 6.11
CA THR A 38 12.15 -9.52 5.43
C THR A 38 11.04 -8.48 5.49
N SER A 39 9.77 -8.89 5.35
CA SER A 39 8.62 -7.99 5.47
C SER A 39 8.48 -7.37 6.87
N VAL A 40 8.77 -8.14 7.92
CA VAL A 40 8.79 -7.61 9.29
C VAL A 40 9.90 -6.57 9.45
N ARG A 41 11.12 -6.86 8.93
CA ARG A 41 12.24 -5.92 8.99
C ARG A 41 11.97 -4.63 8.22
N SER A 42 11.40 -4.73 7.01
CA SER A 42 11.07 -3.56 6.17
C SER A 42 10.09 -2.60 6.84
N LEU A 43 9.13 -3.12 7.59
CA LEU A 43 8.10 -2.30 8.26
C LEU A 43 8.53 -1.77 9.64
N LEU A 44 9.68 -2.21 10.16
CA LEU A 44 10.15 -1.82 11.49
C LEU A 44 10.34 -0.32 11.64
N MET A 45 10.98 0.33 10.66
CA MET A 45 11.25 1.77 10.73
C MET A 45 9.96 2.59 10.69
N ILE A 46 8.99 2.18 9.90
CA ILE A 46 7.66 2.81 9.84
C ILE A 46 6.95 2.65 11.19
N TRP A 47 7.01 1.45 11.76
CA TRP A 47 6.43 1.19 13.09
C TRP A 47 7.08 2.08 14.16
N TYR A 48 8.42 2.15 14.18
CA TYR A 48 9.17 2.97 15.15
C TYR A 48 8.79 4.45 15.02
N TRP A 49 8.81 4.97 13.79
CA TRP A 49 8.44 6.36 13.51
C TRP A 49 7.02 6.67 13.99
N LEU A 50 6.06 5.78 13.72
CA LEU A 50 4.67 5.95 14.16
C LEU A 50 4.51 6.01 15.68
N HIS A 51 5.27 5.21 16.42
CA HIS A 51 5.12 5.12 17.87
C HIS A 51 5.80 6.26 18.61
N PHE A 52 6.88 6.79 18.08
CA PHE A 52 7.73 7.70 18.83
C PHE A 52 7.87 9.09 18.22
N MET A 53 7.60 9.25 16.92
CA MET A 53 7.94 10.47 16.21
C MET A 53 6.78 11.09 15.42
N ALA A 54 5.81 10.31 14.99
CA ALA A 54 4.78 10.74 14.06
C ALA A 54 3.90 11.85 14.66
N GLN A 55 3.79 12.97 13.95
CA GLN A 55 2.95 14.11 14.28
C GLN A 55 2.11 14.53 13.07
N ARG A 56 0.99 15.22 13.33
CA ARG A 56 0.17 15.81 12.27
C ARG A 56 0.98 16.78 11.41
N ASN A 57 0.66 16.86 10.14
CA ASN A 57 1.31 17.69 9.13
C ASN A 57 2.74 17.30 8.74
N GLN A 58 3.30 16.26 9.32
CA GLN A 58 4.56 15.69 8.84
C GLN A 58 4.38 14.98 7.50
N ILE A 59 5.50 14.80 6.81
CA ILE A 59 5.58 14.05 5.55
C ILE A 59 6.31 12.76 5.82
N LEU A 60 5.66 11.64 5.50
CA LEU A 60 6.27 10.31 5.44
C LEU A 60 6.62 10.02 3.98
N MET A 61 7.90 9.83 3.69
CA MET A 61 8.38 9.46 2.35
C MET A 61 8.87 8.01 2.36
N ILE A 62 8.35 7.20 1.45
CA ILE A 62 8.71 5.78 1.34
C ILE A 62 8.94 5.45 -0.13
N ASP A 63 10.11 4.91 -0.41
CA ASP A 63 10.47 4.41 -1.72
C ASP A 63 10.12 2.93 -1.82
N GLU A 64 9.35 2.56 -2.83
CA GLU A 64 8.92 1.18 -3.13
C GLU A 64 8.44 0.39 -1.88
N PRO A 65 7.36 0.81 -1.21
CA PRO A 65 6.87 0.13 0.00
C PRO A 65 6.43 -1.32 -0.23
N GLU A 66 6.22 -1.72 -1.47
CA GLU A 66 5.90 -3.09 -1.88
C GLU A 66 7.04 -4.07 -1.72
N LEU A 67 8.28 -3.60 -1.67
CA LEU A 67 9.44 -4.48 -1.56
C LEU A 67 9.30 -5.41 -0.35
N ASN A 68 9.47 -6.71 -0.61
CA ASN A 68 9.35 -7.78 0.38
C ASN A 68 7.95 -7.95 0.99
N LEU A 69 6.90 -7.33 0.44
CA LEU A 69 5.53 -7.53 0.87
C LEU A 69 4.78 -8.48 -0.08
N HIS A 70 4.13 -9.49 0.51
CA HIS A 70 3.17 -10.31 -0.22
C HIS A 70 2.02 -9.43 -0.76
N PRO A 71 1.42 -9.70 -1.95
CA PRO A 71 0.35 -8.90 -2.54
C PRO A 71 -0.79 -8.52 -1.58
N LYS A 72 -1.21 -9.44 -0.73
CA LYS A 72 -2.19 -9.17 0.33
C LYS A 72 -1.73 -8.04 1.27
N ASN A 73 -0.44 -8.03 1.63
CA ASN A 73 0.12 -7.04 2.54
C ASN A 73 0.35 -5.68 1.85
N GLN A 74 0.60 -5.68 0.53
CA GLN A 74 0.65 -4.45 -0.27
C GLN A 74 -0.71 -3.74 -0.28
N ARG A 75 -1.81 -4.48 -0.45
CA ARG A 75 -3.16 -3.95 -0.31
C ARG A 75 -3.42 -3.39 1.10
N LEU A 76 -3.06 -4.12 2.15
CA LEU A 76 -3.19 -3.62 3.53
C LEU A 76 -2.33 -2.38 3.79
N PHE A 77 -1.19 -2.26 3.10
CA PHE A 77 -0.34 -1.08 3.16
C PHE A 77 -1.01 0.14 2.52
N SER A 78 -1.70 -0.01 1.40
CA SER A 78 -2.50 1.08 0.80
C SER A 78 -3.62 1.56 1.74
N ARG A 79 -4.31 0.63 2.42
CA ARG A 79 -5.30 0.98 3.46
C ARG A 79 -4.66 1.73 4.64
N PHE A 80 -3.46 1.33 5.02
CA PHE A 80 -2.68 2.04 6.03
C PHE A 80 -2.29 3.46 5.58
N ILE A 81 -1.90 3.68 4.31
CA ILE A 81 -1.65 5.01 3.74
C ILE A 81 -2.90 5.89 3.89
N ALA A 82 -4.08 5.40 3.51
CA ALA A 82 -5.32 6.13 3.65
C ALA A 82 -5.61 6.53 5.12
N LEU A 83 -5.32 5.64 6.06
CA LEU A 83 -5.41 5.95 7.49
C LEU A 83 -4.48 7.09 7.89
N LEU A 84 -3.22 7.07 7.44
CA LEU A 84 -2.26 8.14 7.73
C LEU A 84 -2.74 9.50 7.20
N VAL A 85 -3.25 9.53 5.96
CA VAL A 85 -3.81 10.74 5.34
C VAL A 85 -5.01 11.26 6.14
N LYS A 86 -5.90 10.38 6.61
CA LYS A 86 -7.01 10.75 7.49
C LYS A 86 -6.55 11.31 8.84
N LYS A 87 -5.43 10.84 9.35
CA LYS A 87 -4.80 11.36 10.58
C LYS A 87 -4.04 12.66 10.37
N GLY A 88 -3.99 13.19 9.14
CA GLY A 88 -3.34 14.45 8.80
C GLY A 88 -1.83 14.32 8.57
N ILE A 89 -1.35 13.13 8.26
CA ILE A 89 0.02 12.87 7.82
C ILE A 89 0.03 12.91 6.30
N LYS A 90 0.97 13.64 5.71
CA LYS A 90 1.20 13.64 4.28
C LYS A 90 2.06 12.44 3.92
N VAL A 91 1.69 11.70 2.88
CA VAL A 91 2.43 10.51 2.45
C VAL A 91 2.89 10.71 1.01
N PHE A 92 4.18 10.49 0.78
CA PHE A 92 4.78 10.42 -0.56
C PHE A 92 5.35 9.02 -0.74
N ILE A 93 4.95 8.34 -1.80
CA ILE A 93 5.48 7.02 -2.15
C ILE A 93 5.89 6.99 -3.62
N THR A 94 6.94 6.23 -3.92
CA THR A 94 7.17 5.69 -5.26
C THR A 94 6.69 4.25 -5.27
N THR A 95 6.16 3.77 -6.37
CA THR A 95 5.68 2.37 -6.45
C THR A 95 5.63 1.87 -7.89
N HIS A 96 5.95 0.60 -8.07
CA HIS A 96 5.72 -0.18 -9.28
C HIS A 96 4.63 -1.24 -9.07
N SER A 97 3.93 -1.23 -7.93
CA SER A 97 2.93 -2.23 -7.59
C SER A 97 1.55 -1.90 -8.10
N ASP A 98 1.05 -2.73 -9.00
CA ASP A 98 -0.35 -2.72 -9.43
C ASP A 98 -1.32 -2.95 -8.24
N TYR A 99 -0.95 -3.79 -7.26
CA TYR A 99 -1.77 -4.04 -6.07
C TYR A 99 -1.94 -2.80 -5.20
N ILE A 100 -0.92 -1.96 -5.07
CA ILE A 100 -1.00 -0.69 -4.34
C ILE A 100 -1.93 0.26 -5.06
N ILE A 101 -1.75 0.45 -6.37
CA ILE A 101 -2.55 1.38 -7.18
C ILE A 101 -4.03 0.95 -7.21
N ARG A 102 -4.31 -0.33 -7.47
CA ARG A 102 -5.69 -0.84 -7.50
C ARG A 102 -6.38 -0.73 -6.14
N GLU A 103 -5.67 -0.97 -5.05
CA GLU A 103 -6.25 -0.80 -3.72
C GLU A 103 -6.48 0.67 -3.39
N LEU A 104 -5.58 1.61 -3.77
CA LEU A 104 -5.83 3.04 -3.66
C LEU A 104 -7.04 3.47 -4.49
N ASN A 105 -7.22 2.91 -5.69
CA ASN A 105 -8.41 3.13 -6.50
C ASN A 105 -9.68 2.67 -5.79
N ASN A 106 -9.68 1.48 -5.21
CA ASN A 106 -10.82 1.00 -4.42
C ASN A 106 -11.18 1.99 -3.31
N LEU A 107 -10.17 2.50 -2.58
CA LEU A 107 -10.38 3.46 -1.49
C LEU A 107 -10.91 4.81 -2.00
N ILE A 108 -10.48 5.27 -3.17
CA ILE A 108 -10.99 6.48 -3.82
C ILE A 108 -12.46 6.29 -4.22
N LEU A 109 -12.78 5.18 -4.87
CA LEU A 109 -14.16 4.86 -5.27
C LEU A 109 -15.09 4.73 -4.05
N MET A 110 -14.59 4.20 -2.94
CA MET A 110 -15.33 4.11 -1.68
C MET A 110 -15.63 5.47 -1.02
N ASN A 111 -14.98 6.54 -1.44
CA ASN A 111 -15.29 7.90 -1.00
C ASN A 111 -16.59 8.42 -1.64
N HIS A 112 -17.05 7.78 -2.71
CA HIS A 112 -18.31 8.13 -3.36
C HIS A 112 -19.49 7.63 -2.52
N ASN A 113 -20.44 8.53 -2.22
CA ASN A 113 -21.59 8.21 -1.36
C ASN A 113 -22.71 7.52 -2.16
N ALA A 114 -22.50 6.25 -2.54
CA ALA A 114 -23.49 5.44 -3.22
C ALA A 114 -24.16 4.45 -2.25
N ALA A 115 -25.46 4.21 -2.42
CA ALA A 115 -26.25 3.40 -1.49
C ALA A 115 -25.75 1.96 -1.28
N HIS A 116 -25.05 1.38 -2.29
CA HIS A 116 -24.51 0.01 -2.21
C HIS A 116 -23.11 -0.05 -1.54
N MET A 117 -22.50 1.09 -1.26
CA MET A 117 -21.08 1.15 -0.87
C MET A 117 -20.80 0.48 0.47
N GLU A 118 -21.67 0.68 1.46
CA GLU A 118 -21.49 0.05 2.78
C GLU A 118 -21.58 -1.49 2.69
N ALA A 119 -22.51 -2.02 1.89
CA ALA A 119 -22.60 -3.47 1.66
C ALA A 119 -21.36 -4.02 0.95
N VAL A 120 -20.77 -3.27 0.00
CA VAL A 120 -19.53 -3.65 -0.67
C VAL A 120 -18.35 -3.64 0.30
N LYS A 121 -18.25 -2.62 1.17
CA LYS A 121 -17.20 -2.55 2.21
C LYS A 121 -17.30 -3.75 3.14
N GLU A 122 -18.47 -4.02 3.71
CA GLU A 122 -18.70 -5.12 4.63
C GLU A 122 -18.34 -6.48 4.01
N LYS A 123 -18.89 -6.77 2.81
CA LYS A 123 -18.63 -8.02 2.07
C LYS A 123 -17.15 -8.26 1.82
N ASN A 124 -16.35 -7.21 1.60
CA ASN A 124 -14.93 -7.30 1.25
C ASN A 124 -13.99 -7.02 2.43
N GLY A 125 -14.53 -6.91 3.67
CA GLY A 125 -13.75 -6.74 4.88
C GLY A 125 -13.06 -5.39 4.98
N TYR A 126 -13.66 -4.34 4.44
CA TYR A 126 -13.27 -2.96 4.69
C TYR A 126 -14.00 -2.42 5.91
N GLU A 127 -13.32 -1.58 6.65
CA GLU A 127 -13.93 -0.82 7.75
C GLU A 127 -14.73 0.37 7.17
N SER A 128 -15.77 0.83 7.85
CA SER A 128 -16.62 1.93 7.38
C SER A 128 -15.83 3.22 7.07
N TRP A 129 -14.74 3.45 7.78
CA TRP A 129 -13.89 4.63 7.62
C TRP A 129 -12.84 4.48 6.49
N GLU A 130 -12.68 3.30 5.89
CA GLU A 130 -11.70 3.07 4.83
C GLU A 130 -12.19 3.63 3.50
N ASP A 131 -11.81 4.85 3.24
CA ASP A 131 -11.97 5.59 1.99
C ASP A 131 -10.85 6.61 1.86
N LEU A 132 -10.64 7.14 0.67
CA LEU A 132 -9.61 8.14 0.38
C LEU A 132 -10.20 9.24 -0.50
N ASP A 133 -10.18 10.48 0.00
CA ASP A 133 -10.66 11.65 -0.74
C ASP A 133 -9.77 11.89 -1.98
N PRO A 134 -10.32 11.81 -3.21
CA PRO A 134 -9.57 12.01 -4.44
C PRO A 134 -8.88 13.37 -4.51
N LYS A 135 -9.43 14.40 -3.87
CA LYS A 135 -8.83 15.75 -3.81
C LYS A 135 -7.53 15.82 -3.00
N LYS A 136 -7.24 14.79 -2.20
CA LYS A 136 -6.03 14.67 -1.39
C LYS A 136 -4.96 13.78 -2.05
N VAL A 137 -5.22 13.32 -3.27
CA VAL A 137 -4.33 12.41 -4.00
C VAL A 137 -3.77 13.13 -5.21
N ASN A 138 -2.45 13.13 -5.34
CA ASN A 138 -1.74 13.56 -6.55
C ASN A 138 -0.91 12.39 -7.07
N VAL A 139 -0.99 12.15 -8.35
CA VAL A 139 -0.30 11.04 -9.01
C VAL A 139 0.58 11.59 -10.13
N TYR A 140 1.81 11.10 -10.18
CA TYR A 140 2.77 11.43 -11.22
C TYR A 140 3.37 10.16 -11.80
N VAL A 141 3.50 10.11 -13.12
CA VAL A 141 4.16 9.02 -13.85
C VAL A 141 5.41 9.54 -14.51
N THR A 142 6.49 8.77 -14.41
CA THR A 142 7.72 9.05 -15.17
C THR A 142 7.56 8.61 -16.61
N LYS A 143 7.89 9.49 -17.55
CA LYS A 143 7.83 9.22 -18.98
C LYS A 143 9.08 9.73 -19.67
N PHE A 144 9.64 8.93 -20.57
CA PHE A 144 10.76 9.37 -21.38
C PHE A 144 10.28 10.24 -22.55
N ASP A 145 10.72 11.47 -22.62
CA ASP A 145 10.48 12.37 -23.75
C ASP A 145 11.60 12.16 -24.79
N HIS A 146 11.25 11.53 -25.89
CA HIS A 146 12.19 11.25 -26.99
C HIS A 146 12.71 12.51 -27.68
N ASN A 147 11.94 13.60 -27.70
CA ASN A 147 12.35 14.85 -28.32
C ASN A 147 13.36 15.59 -27.47
N LYS A 148 13.12 15.64 -26.17
CA LYS A 148 14.00 16.31 -25.20
C LYS A 148 15.09 15.41 -24.64
N LYS A 149 15.05 14.09 -24.93
CA LYS A 149 15.97 13.07 -24.41
C LYS A 149 16.11 13.09 -22.88
N CYS A 150 15.01 13.32 -22.18
CA CYS A 150 14.99 13.37 -20.73
C CYS A 150 13.76 12.66 -20.16
N ILE A 151 13.83 12.30 -18.88
CA ILE A 151 12.68 11.79 -18.13
C ILE A 151 11.87 12.98 -17.63
N GLN A 152 10.57 12.97 -17.85
CA GLN A 152 9.63 13.96 -17.36
C GLN A 152 8.62 13.32 -16.42
N LEU A 153 8.11 14.12 -15.47
CA LEU A 153 6.97 13.75 -14.64
C LEU A 153 5.70 14.28 -15.30
N GLU A 154 4.80 13.36 -15.62
CA GLU A 154 3.47 13.67 -16.12
C GLU A 154 2.46 13.53 -14.97
N ASN A 155 1.64 14.56 -14.76
CA ASN A 155 0.58 14.52 -13.77
C ASN A 155 -0.59 13.67 -14.31
N VAL A 156 -1.03 12.72 -13.52
CA VAL A 156 -2.21 11.87 -13.82
C VAL A 156 -3.40 12.41 -13.05
N VAL A 157 -4.47 12.72 -13.76
CA VAL A 157 -5.70 13.20 -13.15
C VAL A 157 -6.36 12.06 -12.36
N VAL A 158 -6.66 12.32 -11.10
CA VAL A 158 -7.42 11.40 -10.25
C VAL A 158 -8.90 11.72 -10.39
N ASP A 159 -9.64 10.84 -11.07
CA ASP A 159 -11.08 11.00 -11.27
C ASP A 159 -11.86 10.46 -10.04
N PRO A 160 -12.80 11.21 -9.47
CA PRO A 160 -13.58 10.76 -8.31
C PRO A 160 -14.40 9.49 -8.56
N ILE A 161 -14.77 9.22 -9.83
CA ILE A 161 -15.63 8.09 -10.20
C ILE A 161 -14.83 6.93 -10.81
N LYS A 162 -13.74 7.24 -11.52
CA LYS A 162 -12.92 6.25 -12.22
C LYS A 162 -11.61 5.94 -11.48
N GLY A 163 -11.22 6.79 -10.53
CA GLY A 163 -9.96 6.66 -9.79
C GLY A 163 -8.74 7.13 -10.58
N ILE A 164 -7.61 6.51 -10.30
CA ILE A 164 -6.33 6.71 -10.97
C ILE A 164 -6.33 5.83 -12.23
N ASN A 165 -6.12 6.41 -13.39
CA ASN A 165 -6.00 5.66 -14.63
C ASN A 165 -4.56 5.79 -15.16
N ILE A 166 -3.81 4.70 -15.10
CA ILE A 166 -2.42 4.62 -15.61
C ILE A 166 -2.37 3.48 -16.63
N ASN A 167 -2.47 3.84 -17.91
CA ASN A 167 -2.52 2.86 -19.01
C ASN A 167 -1.31 1.90 -18.99
N SER A 168 -0.12 2.36 -18.61
CA SER A 168 1.10 1.53 -18.62
C SER A 168 1.05 0.32 -17.68
N PHE A 169 0.23 0.33 -16.64
CA PHE A 169 0.04 -0.84 -15.76
C PHE A 169 -0.92 -1.87 -16.37
N ASP A 170 -1.98 -1.39 -17.02
CA ASP A 170 -2.97 -2.28 -17.63
C ASP A 170 -2.44 -2.90 -18.94
N ASP A 171 -1.64 -2.17 -19.73
CA ASP A 171 -1.11 -2.60 -21.02
C ASP A 171 -0.29 -3.90 -20.92
N GLU A 172 0.59 -4.05 -19.94
CA GLU A 172 1.39 -5.27 -19.76
C GLU A 172 0.53 -6.46 -19.28
N ILE A 173 -0.46 -6.21 -18.42
CA ILE A 173 -1.39 -7.25 -17.97
C ILE A 173 -2.24 -7.75 -19.14
N ILE A 174 -2.77 -6.82 -19.94
CA ILE A 174 -3.56 -7.14 -21.15
C ILE A 174 -2.70 -7.95 -22.12
N LYS A 175 -1.46 -7.54 -22.36
CA LYS A 175 -0.54 -8.25 -23.24
C LYS A 175 -0.24 -9.67 -22.74
N LEU A 176 -0.01 -9.86 -21.45
CA LEU A 176 0.21 -11.19 -20.86
C LEU A 176 -1.03 -12.07 -20.98
N ASN A 177 -2.23 -11.52 -20.73
CA ASN A 177 -3.48 -12.24 -20.90
C ASN A 177 -3.68 -12.66 -22.37
N ASN A 178 -3.46 -11.75 -23.34
CA ASN A 178 -3.56 -12.06 -24.77
C ASN A 178 -2.57 -13.18 -25.19
N ILE A 179 -1.34 -13.16 -24.67
CA ILE A 179 -0.38 -14.25 -24.91
C ILE A 179 -0.89 -15.56 -24.33
N GLN A 180 -1.43 -15.54 -23.11
CA GLN A 180 -1.98 -16.73 -22.47
C GLN A 180 -3.18 -17.29 -23.25
N ASP A 181 -4.08 -16.40 -23.68
CA ASP A 181 -5.25 -16.78 -24.49
C ASP A 181 -4.83 -17.38 -25.84
N ALA A 182 -3.84 -16.77 -26.52
CA ALA A 182 -3.28 -17.33 -27.75
C ALA A 182 -2.64 -18.71 -27.54
N LEU A 183 -1.97 -18.94 -26.41
CA LEU A 183 -1.38 -20.25 -26.09
C LEU A 183 -2.43 -21.31 -25.74
N LEU A 184 -3.55 -20.94 -25.16
CA LEU A 184 -4.61 -21.86 -24.74
C LEU A 184 -5.61 -22.15 -25.85
N PHE A 185 -5.94 -21.17 -26.67
CA PHE A 185 -7.04 -21.24 -27.63
C PHE A 185 -6.58 -21.16 -29.10
N GLY A 186 -5.31 -20.78 -29.36
CA GLY A 186 -4.75 -20.74 -30.71
C GLY A 186 -5.21 -19.56 -31.56
N GLU A 187 -5.67 -18.47 -30.93
CA GLU A 187 -6.09 -17.21 -31.56
C GLU A 187 -5.02 -16.13 -31.51
#